data_3b39a6e1a89bd92e93da8b39b374aea0
#
_entry.id   3b39a6e1a89bd92e93da8b39b374aea0
#
_cell.length_a   1.000
_cell.length_b   1.000
_cell.length_c   1.000
_cell.angle_alpha   90.00
_cell.angle_beta   90.00
_cell.angle_gamma   90.00
#
_symmetry.space_group_name_H-M   'P 1'
#
loop_
_entity.id
_entity.type
_entity.pdbx_description
1 polymer ?
#
loop_
_entity_poly.entity_id
_entity_poly.type
_entity_poly.pdbx_seq_one_letter_code
_entity_poly.pdbx_strand_id
1 'polypeptide(L)'
;DGDISVESLPEESWRKYVGGMGIGLYLYTKFGKISDPFSPENPLIITAGPLTGTPFPNSGRHEVVSRSPLTELFGEANSGGFFGNDLKKSGYDGMVIHGAADTPSIIFIDENIRIEKRPDLWGKDFYALRSELRREKKFSVMGLGRAGENRVLFSSIMNDEGRAAGRTGLGAVMGSKNLKAIAVKGNLQVPLADRKKFFDLTKKVSTYLISSPLTQGLNSNGSMIWMDMGQGMGDIPSNYFHDHNFDYDSLSSMKFHSVYKVTSYHCANCVIGCGRTVVKGSRSIDGPEYETVASFGPLLGNNNFDLILEWNDIINDKGMDTISTGVLISALNYFVKTGRISDKSISGYFDSTFSGIKNLIEDIAESRGIGNELKEGLERFALSRGIPRDEIATVKKMEIPMHDPRAFKLQGLGYATSTRGADHLQAEMYEVDMGVDHREIGIVSGDRWQVNTDERIMTLINSQNYRQIYNSAIICSYAKVNPEDVVEALNLSTGFDYTIDELMNIGALLLDEKRALNIRLGMKDTDDYLPSLVRKKIEGEPEESEIKDEEMESLLKRYNELRRSVS
;
A
#
# COMPACT_ATOMS: atom_id res chain seq x y z
N ASP A 1 1.95 -19.11 -23.73
CA ASP A 1 1.34 -20.35 -24.26
C ASP A 1 -0.19 -20.28 -24.16
N GLY A 2 -0.77 -19.54 -23.20
CA GLY A 2 -2.22 -19.40 -23.06
C GLY A 2 -2.91 -20.56 -22.35
N ASP A 3 -2.14 -21.43 -21.70
CA ASP A 3 -2.70 -22.56 -20.97
C ASP A 3 -3.40 -22.08 -19.68
N ILE A 4 -4.58 -22.59 -19.46
CA ILE A 4 -5.40 -22.27 -18.30
C ILE A 4 -5.72 -23.57 -17.57
N SER A 5 -5.40 -23.62 -16.27
CA SER A 5 -5.81 -24.72 -15.38
C SER A 5 -6.56 -24.16 -14.17
N VAL A 6 -7.49 -24.95 -13.64
CA VAL A 6 -8.21 -24.61 -12.41
C VAL A 6 -7.91 -25.72 -11.40
N GLU A 7 -7.44 -25.31 -10.23
CA GLU A 7 -7.04 -26.21 -9.16
C GLU A 7 -7.73 -25.82 -7.86
N SER A 8 -8.06 -26.82 -7.03
CA SER A 8 -8.50 -26.60 -5.65
C SER A 8 -7.32 -26.76 -4.70
N LEU A 9 -7.18 -25.83 -3.77
CA LEU A 9 -6.18 -25.95 -2.72
C LEU A 9 -6.67 -26.86 -1.60
N PRO A 10 -5.77 -27.62 -0.93
CA PRO A 10 -6.11 -28.42 0.24
C PRO A 10 -6.70 -27.55 1.37
N GLU A 11 -7.68 -28.10 2.10
CA GLU A 11 -8.30 -27.42 3.24
C GLU A 11 -7.28 -26.98 4.30
N GLU A 12 -6.26 -27.82 4.55
CA GLU A 12 -5.16 -27.52 5.45
C GLU A 12 -4.43 -26.21 5.07
N SER A 13 -4.26 -25.92 3.77
CA SER A 13 -3.66 -24.68 3.30
C SER A 13 -4.54 -23.48 3.65
N TRP A 14 -5.87 -23.62 3.51
CA TRP A 14 -6.80 -22.56 3.91
C TRP A 14 -6.78 -22.31 5.41
N ARG A 15 -6.78 -23.37 6.23
CA ARG A 15 -6.71 -23.24 7.69
C ARG A 15 -5.40 -22.56 8.14
N LYS A 16 -4.26 -22.95 7.56
CA LYS A 16 -2.95 -22.42 7.94
C LYS A 16 -2.71 -20.98 7.47
N TYR A 17 -3.19 -20.64 6.27
CA TYR A 17 -2.87 -19.34 5.61
C TYR A 17 -4.06 -18.37 5.56
N VAL A 18 -5.23 -18.76 6.02
CA VAL A 18 -6.48 -17.98 6.12
C VAL A 18 -7.04 -17.56 4.76
N GLY A 19 -6.29 -16.85 3.94
CA GLY A 19 -6.72 -16.28 2.66
C GLY A 19 -5.78 -15.19 2.18
N GLY A 20 -6.25 -14.34 1.29
CA GLY A 20 -5.58 -13.11 0.85
C GLY A 20 -4.06 -13.19 0.78
N MET A 21 -3.39 -12.34 1.58
CA MET A 21 -1.93 -12.30 1.64
C MET A 21 -1.30 -13.65 2.06
N GLY A 22 -1.88 -14.34 3.04
CA GLY A 22 -1.34 -15.63 3.49
C GLY A 22 -1.37 -16.69 2.39
N ILE A 23 -2.49 -16.87 1.69
CA ILE A 23 -2.57 -17.75 0.50
C ILE A 23 -1.65 -17.24 -0.61
N GLY A 24 -1.51 -15.93 -0.80
CA GLY A 24 -0.54 -15.35 -1.74
C GLY A 24 0.89 -15.77 -1.43
N LEU A 25 1.30 -15.73 -0.17
CA LEU A 25 2.61 -16.19 0.31
C LEU A 25 2.80 -17.70 0.08
N TYR A 26 1.80 -18.51 0.42
CA TYR A 26 1.80 -19.95 0.18
C TYR A 26 2.00 -20.27 -1.31
N LEU A 27 1.20 -19.63 -2.18
CA LEU A 27 1.30 -19.81 -3.63
C LEU A 27 2.64 -19.33 -4.18
N TYR A 28 3.17 -18.20 -3.68
CA TYR A 28 4.49 -17.73 -4.07
C TYR A 28 5.58 -18.72 -3.65
N THR A 29 5.49 -19.29 -2.47
CA THR A 29 6.46 -20.31 -1.99
C THR A 29 6.37 -21.60 -2.81
N LYS A 30 5.16 -21.98 -3.25
CA LYS A 30 4.90 -23.18 -4.06
C LYS A 30 5.38 -23.01 -5.51
N PHE A 31 5.13 -21.88 -6.13
CA PHE A 31 5.31 -21.65 -7.56
C PHE A 31 6.45 -20.70 -7.92
N GLY A 32 6.84 -19.82 -6.98
CA GLY A 32 7.89 -18.86 -7.22
C GLY A 32 9.29 -19.49 -7.24
N LYS A 33 10.13 -19.00 -8.12
CA LYS A 33 11.55 -19.32 -8.12
C LYS A 33 12.35 -18.08 -7.71
N ILE A 34 13.53 -18.30 -7.12
CA ILE A 34 14.48 -17.20 -6.87
C ILE A 34 15.08 -16.82 -8.23
N SER A 35 14.49 -15.82 -8.86
CA SER A 35 14.83 -15.36 -10.20
C SER A 35 14.73 -13.84 -10.25
N ASP A 36 15.20 -13.22 -11.31
CA ASP A 36 15.00 -11.79 -11.56
C ASP A 36 13.50 -11.42 -11.44
N PRO A 37 13.14 -10.27 -10.81
CA PRO A 37 11.75 -9.84 -10.68
C PRO A 37 10.98 -9.75 -12.00
N PHE A 38 11.65 -9.52 -13.12
CA PHE A 38 11.06 -9.47 -14.45
C PHE A 38 11.10 -10.80 -15.22
N SER A 39 11.68 -11.83 -14.60
CA SER A 39 11.68 -13.17 -15.19
C SER A 39 10.25 -13.68 -15.41
N PRO A 40 9.97 -14.38 -16.52
CA PRO A 40 8.72 -15.11 -16.68
C PRO A 40 8.41 -16.08 -15.54
N GLU A 41 9.44 -16.58 -14.85
CA GLU A 41 9.31 -17.51 -13.71
C GLU A 41 8.91 -16.83 -12.39
N ASN A 42 8.99 -15.48 -12.29
CA ASN A 42 8.45 -14.74 -11.16
C ASN A 42 6.93 -14.69 -11.30
N PRO A 43 6.12 -15.37 -10.46
CA PRO A 43 4.67 -15.36 -10.62
C PRO A 43 4.09 -14.03 -10.17
N LEU A 44 3.08 -13.54 -10.89
CA LEU A 44 2.17 -12.51 -10.39
C LEU A 44 0.93 -13.22 -9.84
N ILE A 45 0.65 -13.03 -8.56
CA ILE A 45 -0.42 -13.73 -7.84
C ILE A 45 -1.44 -12.71 -7.34
N ILE A 46 -2.71 -12.96 -7.61
CA ILE A 46 -3.82 -12.13 -7.14
C ILE A 46 -4.74 -13.01 -6.32
N THR A 47 -5.11 -12.58 -5.10
CA THR A 47 -5.92 -13.37 -4.19
C THR A 47 -7.04 -12.56 -3.55
N ALA A 48 -8.16 -13.21 -3.32
CA ALA A 48 -9.25 -12.77 -2.47
C ALA A 48 -9.16 -13.43 -1.08
N GLY A 49 -9.88 -12.88 -0.11
CA GLY A 49 -9.95 -13.46 1.24
C GLY A 49 -11.23 -14.25 1.47
N PRO A 50 -11.35 -14.92 2.63
CA PRO A 50 -12.55 -15.67 3.01
C PRO A 50 -13.80 -14.78 3.18
N LEU A 51 -13.60 -13.50 3.53
CA LEU A 51 -14.69 -12.53 3.70
C LEU A 51 -14.99 -11.74 2.42
N THR A 52 -14.14 -11.81 1.39
CA THR A 52 -14.33 -11.09 0.13
C THR A 52 -15.59 -11.61 -0.59
N GLY A 53 -16.39 -10.70 -1.15
CA GLY A 53 -17.64 -11.04 -1.85
C GLY A 53 -18.82 -11.40 -0.93
N THR A 54 -18.58 -11.52 0.38
CA THR A 54 -19.62 -11.66 1.41
C THR A 54 -20.17 -10.28 1.81
N PRO A 55 -21.26 -10.21 2.59
CA PRO A 55 -21.76 -8.93 3.11
C PRO A 55 -20.95 -8.34 4.28
N PHE A 56 -19.88 -8.99 4.75
CA PHE A 56 -19.05 -8.46 5.83
C PHE A 56 -18.49 -7.09 5.45
N PRO A 57 -18.56 -6.07 6.36
CA PRO A 57 -18.18 -4.72 5.99
C PRO A 57 -16.68 -4.60 5.70
N ASN A 58 -16.33 -3.74 4.73
CA ASN A 58 -14.96 -3.37 4.39
C ASN A 58 -14.04 -4.53 3.94
N SER A 59 -14.60 -5.62 3.44
CA SER A 59 -13.87 -6.83 2.97
C SER A 59 -13.84 -7.01 1.45
N GLY A 60 -14.33 -6.03 0.67
CA GLY A 60 -14.40 -6.10 -0.79
C GLY A 60 -13.07 -5.81 -1.50
N ARG A 61 -11.93 -6.20 -0.91
CA ARG A 61 -10.58 -5.91 -1.41
C ARG A 61 -9.94 -7.17 -2.01
N HIS A 62 -8.73 -7.01 -2.55
CA HIS A 62 -7.88 -8.11 -3.02
C HIS A 62 -6.41 -7.81 -2.70
N GLU A 63 -5.60 -8.85 -2.74
CA GLU A 63 -4.16 -8.79 -2.55
C GLU A 63 -3.45 -9.14 -3.85
N VAL A 64 -2.33 -8.48 -4.11
CA VAL A 64 -1.41 -8.82 -5.20
C VAL A 64 -0.05 -9.10 -4.59
N VAL A 65 0.57 -10.23 -4.93
CA VAL A 65 1.91 -10.58 -4.46
C VAL A 65 2.80 -11.06 -5.60
N SER A 66 4.09 -10.75 -5.48
CA SER A 66 5.15 -11.20 -6.38
C SER A 66 6.52 -10.85 -5.77
N ARG A 67 7.63 -11.20 -6.39
CA ARG A 67 8.91 -10.57 -6.08
C ARG A 67 8.90 -9.12 -6.57
N SER A 68 9.14 -8.18 -5.67
CA SER A 68 9.19 -6.75 -5.97
C SER A 68 10.41 -6.39 -6.82
N PRO A 69 10.26 -5.62 -7.91
CA PRO A 69 11.40 -5.10 -8.64
C PRO A 69 12.06 -3.91 -7.94
N LEU A 70 11.33 -3.20 -7.07
CA LEU A 70 11.83 -2.05 -6.30
C LEU A 70 12.71 -2.52 -5.14
N THR A 71 12.16 -3.36 -4.27
CA THR A 71 12.84 -3.83 -3.05
C THR A 71 13.65 -5.10 -3.26
N GLU A 72 13.37 -5.86 -4.33
CA GLU A 72 13.91 -7.19 -4.63
C GLU A 72 13.50 -8.29 -3.64
N LEU A 73 12.62 -7.93 -2.69
CA LEU A 73 12.06 -8.80 -1.67
C LEU A 73 10.65 -9.29 -2.05
N PHE A 74 10.00 -10.03 -1.16
CA PHE A 74 8.60 -10.37 -1.31
C PHE A 74 7.75 -9.10 -1.26
N GLY A 75 7.13 -8.78 -2.38
CA GLY A 75 6.24 -7.65 -2.57
C GLY A 75 4.78 -8.04 -2.39
N GLU A 76 4.05 -7.22 -1.67
CA GLU A 76 2.62 -7.36 -1.44
C GLU A 76 1.94 -5.99 -1.57
N ALA A 77 0.74 -5.97 -2.12
CA ALA A 77 -0.04 -4.74 -2.27
C ALA A 77 -1.54 -5.03 -2.23
N ASN A 78 -2.22 -4.45 -1.24
CA ASN A 78 -3.65 -4.61 -1.02
C ASN A 78 -4.42 -3.47 -1.69
N SER A 79 -5.49 -3.78 -2.42
CA SER A 79 -6.30 -2.76 -3.09
C SER A 79 -7.80 -2.90 -2.81
N GLY A 80 -8.47 -1.76 -2.63
CA GLY A 80 -9.93 -1.67 -2.53
C GLY A 80 -10.60 -1.69 -3.91
N GLY A 81 -11.82 -1.17 -3.98
CA GLY A 81 -12.62 -1.12 -5.20
C GLY A 81 -13.63 -2.27 -5.29
N PHE A 82 -13.90 -2.75 -6.49
CA PHE A 82 -14.88 -3.81 -6.78
C PHE A 82 -14.24 -5.08 -7.35
N PHE A 83 -13.01 -4.99 -7.86
CA PHE A 83 -12.33 -6.09 -8.55
C PHE A 83 -12.24 -7.35 -7.68
N GLY A 84 -11.80 -7.24 -6.41
CA GLY A 84 -11.71 -8.39 -5.50
C GLY A 84 -13.06 -9.06 -5.25
N ASN A 85 -14.11 -8.24 -5.06
CA ASN A 85 -15.49 -8.72 -4.90
C ASN A 85 -15.97 -9.53 -6.14
N ASP A 86 -15.71 -9.01 -7.33
CA ASP A 86 -16.15 -9.65 -8.56
C ASP A 86 -15.32 -10.88 -8.90
N LEU A 87 -14.01 -10.88 -8.57
CA LEU A 87 -13.16 -12.07 -8.66
C LEU A 87 -13.73 -13.21 -7.80
N LYS A 88 -14.01 -12.95 -6.52
CA LYS A 88 -14.60 -13.96 -5.63
C LYS A 88 -15.96 -14.46 -6.15
N LYS A 89 -16.80 -13.55 -6.63
CA LYS A 89 -18.11 -13.86 -7.20
C LYS A 89 -18.07 -14.48 -8.61
N SER A 90 -16.91 -14.55 -9.24
CA SER A 90 -16.72 -15.35 -10.45
C SER A 90 -16.44 -16.82 -10.15
N GLY A 91 -16.32 -17.17 -8.85
CA GLY A 91 -16.09 -18.55 -8.38
C GLY A 91 -14.63 -18.88 -8.11
N TYR A 92 -13.75 -17.89 -8.15
CA TYR A 92 -12.31 -18.07 -7.93
C TYR A 92 -11.81 -17.29 -6.71
N ASP A 93 -10.95 -17.94 -5.92
CA ASP A 93 -10.29 -17.33 -4.76
C ASP A 93 -9.03 -16.56 -5.11
N GLY A 94 -8.51 -16.78 -6.30
CA GLY A 94 -7.32 -16.09 -6.79
C GLY A 94 -6.81 -16.67 -8.11
N MET A 95 -5.67 -16.17 -8.55
CA MET A 95 -4.99 -16.62 -9.75
C MET A 95 -3.49 -16.51 -9.61
N VAL A 96 -2.77 -17.43 -10.25
CA VAL A 96 -1.31 -17.41 -10.39
C VAL A 96 -0.98 -17.24 -11.87
N ILE A 97 -0.25 -16.20 -12.20
CA ILE A 97 0.11 -15.87 -13.59
C ILE A 97 1.60 -16.12 -13.76
N HIS A 98 1.93 -17.17 -14.49
CA HIS A 98 3.29 -17.54 -14.89
C HIS A 98 3.57 -17.17 -16.33
N GLY A 99 4.85 -17.12 -16.68
CA GLY A 99 5.27 -16.83 -18.03
C GLY A 99 5.10 -15.36 -18.41
N ALA A 100 5.28 -15.09 -19.67
CA ALA A 100 5.03 -13.80 -20.32
C ALA A 100 4.42 -14.05 -21.69
N ALA A 101 3.44 -13.25 -22.08
CA ALA A 101 2.85 -13.32 -23.41
C ALA A 101 3.79 -12.73 -24.47
N ASP A 102 3.80 -13.29 -25.67
CA ASP A 102 4.58 -12.73 -26.80
C ASP A 102 4.00 -11.39 -27.30
N THR A 103 2.72 -11.19 -27.05
CA THR A 103 1.96 -10.01 -27.49
C THR A 103 1.15 -9.48 -26.30
N PRO A 104 1.02 -8.16 -26.14
CA PRO A 104 0.18 -7.57 -25.12
C PRO A 104 -1.21 -8.21 -25.08
N SER A 105 -1.59 -8.68 -23.89
CA SER A 105 -2.77 -9.51 -23.69
C SER A 105 -3.60 -9.05 -22.52
N ILE A 106 -4.85 -9.48 -22.49
CA ILE A 106 -5.81 -9.27 -21.38
C ILE A 106 -6.37 -10.62 -20.97
N ILE A 107 -6.53 -10.82 -19.65
CA ILE A 107 -7.26 -11.94 -19.10
C ILE A 107 -8.71 -11.49 -18.83
N PHE A 108 -9.67 -12.22 -19.37
CA PHE A 108 -11.09 -12.04 -19.08
C PHE A 108 -11.61 -13.21 -18.24
N ILE A 109 -12.36 -12.90 -17.20
CA ILE A 109 -13.02 -13.87 -16.33
C ILE A 109 -14.49 -13.47 -16.20
N ASP A 110 -15.36 -14.22 -16.87
CA ASP A 110 -16.81 -14.07 -16.77
C ASP A 110 -17.46 -15.48 -16.69
N GLU A 111 -18.18 -15.91 -17.70
CA GLU A 111 -18.69 -17.27 -17.82
C GLU A 111 -17.56 -18.29 -18.09
N ASN A 112 -16.48 -17.81 -18.72
CA ASN A 112 -15.28 -18.57 -19.06
C ASN A 112 -14.05 -17.75 -18.76
N ILE A 113 -12.89 -18.42 -18.56
CA ILE A 113 -11.58 -17.76 -18.53
C ILE A 113 -11.01 -17.77 -19.93
N ARG A 114 -10.55 -16.61 -20.42
CA ARG A 114 -9.89 -16.48 -21.72
C ARG A 114 -8.77 -15.46 -21.69
N ILE A 115 -7.75 -15.69 -22.48
CA ILE A 115 -6.63 -14.77 -22.70
C ILE A 115 -6.74 -14.26 -24.12
N GLU A 116 -6.87 -12.94 -24.29
CA GLU A 116 -7.03 -12.30 -25.59
C GLU A 116 -5.84 -11.38 -25.88
N LYS A 117 -5.27 -11.50 -27.10
CA LYS A 117 -4.24 -10.58 -27.58
C LYS A 117 -4.87 -9.23 -27.90
N ARG A 118 -4.42 -8.18 -27.23
CA ARG A 118 -4.95 -6.81 -27.39
C ARG A 118 -3.80 -5.79 -27.51
N PRO A 119 -2.96 -5.90 -28.56
CA PRO A 119 -1.87 -4.94 -28.79
C PRO A 119 -2.37 -3.51 -29.03
N ASP A 120 -3.62 -3.34 -29.45
CA ASP A 120 -4.31 -2.06 -29.62
C ASP A 120 -4.49 -1.28 -28.30
N LEU A 121 -4.43 -1.95 -27.17
CA LEU A 121 -4.56 -1.34 -25.83
C LEU A 121 -3.21 -1.03 -25.18
N TRP A 122 -2.11 -1.57 -25.71
CA TRP A 122 -0.77 -1.21 -25.25
C TRP A 122 -0.47 0.23 -25.65
N GLY A 123 0.10 1.00 -24.74
CA GLY A 123 0.32 2.43 -24.93
C GLY A 123 -0.82 3.33 -24.44
N LYS A 124 -1.98 2.77 -24.07
CA LYS A 124 -3.07 3.55 -23.44
C LYS A 124 -2.81 3.70 -21.96
N ASP A 125 -3.13 4.87 -21.42
CA ASP A 125 -3.18 5.12 -19.99
C ASP A 125 -4.38 4.41 -19.35
N PHE A 126 -4.40 4.27 -18.03
CA PHE A 126 -5.35 3.41 -17.33
C PHE A 126 -6.82 3.83 -17.53
N TYR A 127 -7.13 5.14 -17.51
CA TYR A 127 -8.51 5.59 -17.67
C TYR A 127 -9.07 5.27 -19.04
N ALA A 128 -8.26 5.43 -20.09
CA ALA A 128 -8.63 5.07 -21.45
C ALA A 128 -8.83 3.56 -21.60
N LEU A 129 -7.91 2.74 -21.06
CA LEU A 129 -8.01 1.28 -21.01
C LEU A 129 -9.30 0.83 -20.35
N ARG A 130 -9.56 1.31 -19.11
CA ARG A 130 -10.74 0.97 -18.34
C ARG A 130 -12.03 1.36 -19.06
N SER A 131 -12.08 2.57 -19.63
CA SER A 131 -13.25 3.06 -20.35
C SER A 131 -13.58 2.17 -21.54
N GLU A 132 -12.59 1.66 -22.24
CA GLU A 132 -12.79 0.78 -23.39
C GLU A 132 -13.32 -0.59 -22.97
N LEU A 133 -12.70 -1.23 -21.97
CA LEU A 133 -13.13 -2.53 -21.50
C LEU A 133 -14.53 -2.50 -20.86
N ARG A 134 -14.92 -1.40 -20.21
CA ARG A 134 -16.26 -1.23 -19.66
C ARG A 134 -17.34 -0.97 -20.71
N ARG A 135 -16.97 -0.43 -21.87
CA ARG A 135 -17.90 -0.31 -23.02
C ARG A 135 -18.24 -1.66 -23.63
N GLU A 136 -17.29 -2.57 -23.67
CA GLU A 136 -17.50 -3.93 -24.18
C GLU A 136 -18.48 -4.71 -23.27
N LYS A 137 -18.28 -4.65 -21.96
CA LYS A 137 -19.13 -5.29 -20.94
C LYS A 137 -18.85 -4.59 -19.59
N LYS A 138 -19.78 -4.62 -18.66
CA LYS A 138 -19.58 -4.05 -17.32
C LYS A 138 -18.62 -4.91 -16.48
N PHE A 139 -17.34 -4.91 -16.83
CA PHE A 139 -16.28 -5.55 -16.07
C PHE A 139 -15.78 -4.64 -14.95
N SER A 140 -15.38 -5.25 -13.82
CA SER A 140 -14.38 -4.67 -12.93
C SER A 140 -13.00 -4.90 -13.55
N VAL A 141 -12.21 -3.85 -13.64
CA VAL A 141 -10.95 -3.87 -14.40
C VAL A 141 -9.79 -3.53 -13.47
N MET A 142 -8.77 -4.37 -13.45
CA MET A 142 -7.44 -3.99 -12.97
C MET A 142 -6.46 -3.98 -14.15
N GLY A 143 -5.48 -3.06 -14.13
CA GLY A 143 -4.57 -2.95 -15.27
C GLY A 143 -3.50 -1.90 -15.10
N LEU A 144 -2.74 -1.72 -16.18
CA LEU A 144 -1.57 -0.87 -16.22
C LEU A 144 -1.85 0.46 -16.94
N GLY A 145 -1.30 1.54 -16.38
CA GLY A 145 -0.92 2.71 -17.14
C GLY A 145 0.44 2.53 -17.83
N ARG A 146 0.95 3.61 -18.41
CA ARG A 146 2.24 3.63 -19.12
C ARG A 146 3.43 3.26 -18.25
N ALA A 147 3.42 3.61 -16.97
CA ALA A 147 4.52 3.32 -16.05
C ALA A 147 4.77 1.81 -15.89
N GLY A 148 3.70 1.00 -15.79
CA GLY A 148 3.82 -0.45 -15.72
C GLY A 148 4.40 -1.05 -17.02
N GLU A 149 3.95 -0.57 -18.18
CA GLU A 149 4.47 -0.98 -19.49
C GLU A 149 5.97 -0.65 -19.64
N ASN A 150 6.39 0.50 -19.15
CA ASN A 150 7.78 0.99 -19.19
C ASN A 150 8.64 0.47 -18.02
N ARG A 151 8.06 -0.41 -17.17
CA ARG A 151 8.73 -1.04 -16.03
C ARG A 151 9.34 -0.02 -15.05
N VAL A 152 8.56 1.01 -14.72
CA VAL A 152 8.91 1.91 -13.61
C VAL A 152 8.85 1.10 -12.32
N LEU A 153 9.93 1.04 -11.53
CA LEU A 153 10.07 0.10 -10.42
C LEU A 153 9.09 0.35 -9.26
N PHE A 154 8.45 1.51 -9.23
CA PHE A 154 7.37 1.87 -8.29
C PHE A 154 6.02 2.03 -8.99
N SER A 155 5.81 1.35 -10.14
CA SER A 155 4.51 1.35 -10.81
C SER A 155 3.49 0.50 -10.07
N SER A 156 2.26 1.00 -10.06
CA SER A 156 1.09 0.41 -9.44
C SER A 156 0.26 -0.40 -10.43
N ILE A 157 -0.53 -1.34 -9.92
CA ILE A 157 -1.64 -1.92 -10.67
C ILE A 157 -2.90 -1.17 -10.24
N MET A 158 -3.48 -0.44 -11.18
CA MET A 158 -4.69 0.37 -10.94
C MET A 158 -5.94 -0.48 -11.09
N ASN A 159 -6.99 -0.16 -10.34
CA ASN A 159 -8.28 -0.81 -10.51
C ASN A 159 -9.46 0.13 -10.28
N ASP A 160 -10.56 -0.17 -10.95
CA ASP A 160 -11.85 0.52 -10.86
C ASP A 160 -11.75 2.05 -11.05
N GLU A 161 -12.18 2.84 -10.07
CA GLU A 161 -12.28 4.30 -10.18
C GLU A 161 -11.04 5.07 -9.68
N GLY A 162 -9.89 4.40 -9.51
CA GLY A 162 -8.66 5.02 -9.02
C GLY A 162 -8.06 4.32 -7.81
N ARG A 163 -8.54 3.11 -7.48
CA ARG A 163 -7.89 2.29 -6.46
C ARG A 163 -6.65 1.63 -7.04
N ALA A 164 -5.66 1.42 -6.19
CA ALA A 164 -4.37 0.90 -6.61
C ALA A 164 -3.86 -0.20 -5.67
N ALA A 165 -3.29 -1.27 -6.25
CA ALA A 165 -2.27 -2.05 -5.60
C ALA A 165 -0.96 -1.25 -5.79
N GLY A 166 -0.70 -0.33 -4.83
CA GLY A 166 0.11 0.86 -5.06
C GLY A 166 1.60 0.61 -4.94
N ARG A 167 2.04 0.08 -3.80
CA ARG A 167 3.47 -0.01 -3.46
C ARG A 167 4.14 -1.28 -3.96
N THR A 168 5.46 -1.38 -3.81
CA THR A 168 6.32 -2.51 -4.20
C THR A 168 6.51 -2.76 -5.71
N GLY A 169 5.92 -1.93 -6.58
CA GLY A 169 6.22 -1.95 -8.02
C GLY A 169 5.66 -3.14 -8.80
N LEU A 170 4.57 -3.75 -8.32
CA LEU A 170 3.99 -4.95 -8.96
C LEU A 170 3.39 -4.66 -10.34
N GLY A 171 3.11 -3.39 -10.66
CA GLY A 171 2.75 -2.96 -12.00
C GLY A 171 3.84 -3.26 -13.03
N ALA A 172 5.10 -3.06 -12.66
CA ALA A 172 6.23 -3.38 -13.55
C ALA A 172 6.37 -4.90 -13.78
N VAL A 173 6.07 -5.73 -12.77
CA VAL A 173 6.00 -7.20 -12.94
C VAL A 173 4.89 -7.59 -13.91
N MET A 174 3.71 -7.01 -13.76
CA MET A 174 2.59 -7.24 -14.69
C MET A 174 2.96 -6.81 -16.11
N GLY A 175 3.63 -5.65 -16.27
CA GLY A 175 4.13 -5.16 -17.56
C GLY A 175 5.19 -6.06 -18.19
N SER A 176 6.10 -6.65 -17.40
CA SER A 176 7.11 -7.58 -17.89
C SER A 176 6.51 -8.87 -18.48
N LYS A 177 5.27 -9.19 -18.13
CA LYS A 177 4.52 -10.33 -18.65
C LYS A 177 3.70 -10.00 -19.90
N ASN A 178 3.81 -8.78 -20.43
CA ASN A 178 2.94 -8.26 -21.48
C ASN A 178 1.44 -8.40 -21.13
N LEU A 179 1.11 -8.33 -19.85
CA LEU A 179 -0.27 -8.38 -19.36
C LEU A 179 -0.77 -6.95 -19.13
N LYS A 180 -1.68 -6.50 -20.00
CA LYS A 180 -2.20 -5.12 -19.93
C LYS A 180 -3.27 -4.93 -18.90
N ALA A 181 -4.18 -5.90 -18.79
CA ALA A 181 -5.30 -5.84 -17.85
C ALA A 181 -5.83 -7.24 -17.49
N ILE A 182 -6.60 -7.27 -16.41
CA ILE A 182 -7.48 -8.36 -16.05
C ILE A 182 -8.88 -7.77 -15.86
N ALA A 183 -9.86 -8.33 -16.56
CA ALA A 183 -11.24 -7.88 -16.56
C ALA A 183 -12.14 -9.00 -16.01
N VAL A 184 -12.83 -8.72 -14.91
CA VAL A 184 -13.60 -9.74 -14.17
C VAL A 184 -15.06 -9.32 -14.07
N LYS A 185 -15.97 -10.29 -14.19
CA LYS A 185 -17.39 -10.12 -13.90
C LYS A 185 -17.90 -11.35 -13.18
N GLY A 186 -18.25 -11.21 -11.91
CA GLY A 186 -18.80 -12.28 -11.07
C GLY A 186 -20.17 -11.91 -10.50
N ASN A 187 -21.06 -12.89 -10.38
CA ASN A 187 -22.39 -12.74 -9.82
C ASN A 187 -22.82 -13.90 -8.92
N LEU A 188 -21.94 -14.86 -8.66
CA LEU A 188 -22.21 -15.98 -7.78
C LEU A 188 -22.36 -15.52 -6.33
N GLN A 189 -23.17 -16.25 -5.56
CA GLN A 189 -23.20 -16.08 -4.11
C GLN A 189 -22.03 -16.80 -3.48
N VAL A 190 -21.31 -16.12 -2.61
CA VAL A 190 -20.23 -16.73 -1.82
C VAL A 190 -20.88 -17.60 -0.74
N PRO A 191 -20.54 -18.90 -0.65
CA PRO A 191 -21.05 -19.78 0.39
C PRO A 191 -20.58 -19.33 1.77
N LEU A 192 -21.42 -19.59 2.79
CA LEU A 192 -21.13 -19.29 4.19
C LEU A 192 -21.50 -20.51 5.03
N ALA A 193 -20.66 -20.87 6.00
CA ALA A 193 -20.88 -22.04 6.85
C ALA A 193 -22.11 -21.87 7.76
N ASP A 194 -22.28 -20.70 8.38
CA ASP A 194 -23.51 -20.34 9.12
C ASP A 194 -24.02 -18.98 8.63
N ARG A 195 -24.86 -19.02 7.61
CA ARG A 195 -25.40 -17.82 6.97
C ARG A 195 -26.16 -16.91 7.94
N LYS A 196 -26.98 -17.48 8.84
CA LYS A 196 -27.83 -16.67 9.73
C LYS A 196 -26.98 -15.89 10.73
N LYS A 197 -26.11 -16.59 11.46
CA LYS A 197 -25.24 -15.94 12.45
C LYS A 197 -24.28 -14.95 11.77
N PHE A 198 -23.79 -15.26 10.58
CA PHE A 198 -22.93 -14.38 9.81
C PHE A 198 -23.62 -13.03 9.48
N PHE A 199 -24.90 -13.05 9.10
CA PHE A 199 -25.66 -11.81 8.86
C PHE A 199 -25.91 -11.02 10.16
N ASP A 200 -26.18 -11.70 11.27
CA ASP A 200 -26.35 -11.07 12.58
C ASP A 200 -25.04 -10.36 13.02
N LEU A 201 -23.89 -11.07 12.88
CA LEU A 201 -22.58 -10.49 13.14
C LEU A 201 -22.26 -9.32 12.20
N THR A 202 -22.52 -9.46 10.90
CA THR A 202 -22.33 -8.39 9.91
C THR A 202 -23.09 -7.12 10.30
N LYS A 203 -24.32 -7.24 10.77
CA LYS A 203 -25.13 -6.13 11.24
C LYS A 203 -24.52 -5.49 12.49
N LYS A 204 -24.09 -6.29 13.46
CA LYS A 204 -23.40 -5.83 14.68
C LYS A 204 -22.15 -5.01 14.33
N VAL A 205 -21.25 -5.57 13.53
CA VAL A 205 -19.98 -4.94 13.13
C VAL A 205 -20.24 -3.68 12.30
N SER A 206 -21.18 -3.71 11.35
CA SER A 206 -21.52 -2.53 10.54
C SER A 206 -22.05 -1.39 11.41
N THR A 207 -22.92 -1.68 12.38
CA THR A 207 -23.45 -0.68 13.31
C THR A 207 -22.35 -0.08 14.17
N TYR A 208 -21.44 -0.91 14.70
CA TYR A 208 -20.28 -0.48 15.46
C TYR A 208 -19.38 0.46 14.65
N LEU A 209 -19.00 0.05 13.43
CA LEU A 209 -18.14 0.85 12.56
C LEU A 209 -18.78 2.20 12.19
N ILE A 210 -20.06 2.22 11.81
CA ILE A 210 -20.76 3.46 11.42
C ILE A 210 -20.83 4.44 12.60
N SER A 211 -20.95 3.96 13.83
CA SER A 211 -20.99 4.80 15.03
C SER A 211 -19.62 5.35 15.46
N SER A 212 -18.54 4.80 14.93
CA SER A 212 -17.18 5.21 15.30
C SER A 212 -16.87 6.64 14.82
N PRO A 213 -16.29 7.51 15.69
CA PRO A 213 -15.85 8.85 15.29
C PRO A 213 -14.82 8.83 14.15
N LEU A 214 -13.93 7.84 14.12
CA LEU A 214 -12.94 7.65 13.04
C LEU A 214 -13.66 7.41 11.70
N THR A 215 -14.65 6.50 11.67
CA THR A 215 -15.45 6.25 10.46
C THR A 215 -16.18 7.50 10.00
N GLN A 216 -16.78 8.26 10.90
CA GLN A 216 -17.47 9.50 10.56
C GLN A 216 -16.51 10.56 10.02
N GLY A 217 -15.34 10.71 10.62
CA GLY A 217 -14.26 11.59 10.14
C GLY A 217 -13.76 11.19 8.74
N LEU A 218 -13.49 9.91 8.52
CA LEU A 218 -13.09 9.37 7.21
C LEU A 218 -14.21 9.50 6.16
N ASN A 219 -15.47 9.32 6.55
CA ASN A 219 -16.60 9.53 5.65
C ASN A 219 -16.74 10.99 5.22
N SER A 220 -16.52 11.94 6.14
CA SER A 220 -16.64 13.37 5.86
C SER A 220 -15.44 13.91 5.08
N ASN A 221 -14.21 13.53 5.47
CA ASN A 221 -12.98 14.18 5.00
C ASN A 221 -12.05 13.28 4.18
N GLY A 222 -12.34 11.96 4.08
CA GLY A 222 -11.38 11.00 3.53
C GLY A 222 -10.16 10.85 4.44
N SER A 223 -9.10 10.25 3.91
CA SER A 223 -7.82 10.18 4.61
C SER A 223 -7.18 11.55 4.84
N MET A 224 -7.67 12.61 4.16
CA MET A 224 -7.25 14.00 4.37
C MET A 224 -7.46 14.50 5.81
N ILE A 225 -8.27 13.82 6.63
CA ILE A 225 -8.40 14.12 8.06
C ILE A 225 -7.04 14.12 8.77
N TRP A 226 -6.06 13.34 8.28
CA TRP A 226 -4.71 13.30 8.83
C TRP A 226 -3.92 14.58 8.60
N MET A 227 -4.22 15.38 7.57
CA MET A 227 -3.64 16.73 7.40
C MET A 227 -4.01 17.63 8.57
N ASP A 228 -5.25 17.49 9.08
CA ASP A 228 -5.74 18.32 10.19
C ASP A 228 -5.22 17.79 11.55
N MET A 229 -5.09 16.46 11.71
CA MET A 229 -4.70 15.83 12.99
C MET A 229 -3.18 15.73 13.18
N GLY A 230 -2.44 15.37 12.15
CA GLY A 230 -1.01 15.08 12.21
C GLY A 230 -0.15 16.33 12.41
N GLN A 231 -0.61 17.49 11.96
CA GLN A 231 0.10 18.78 12.13
C GLN A 231 0.47 19.05 13.60
N GLY A 232 -0.49 18.96 14.50
CA GLY A 232 -0.28 19.24 15.93
C GLY A 232 0.60 18.24 16.66
N MET A 233 0.92 17.12 16.03
CA MET A 233 1.75 16.05 16.58
C MET A 233 3.17 15.99 16.00
N GLY A 234 3.48 16.82 14.99
CA GLY A 234 4.74 16.72 14.28
C GLY A 234 4.84 15.46 13.40
N ASP A 235 3.69 14.90 12.99
CA ASP A 235 3.62 13.66 12.20
C ASP A 235 3.80 13.91 10.69
N ILE A 236 3.55 15.15 10.23
CA ILE A 236 3.61 15.50 8.80
C ILE A 236 4.96 16.15 8.49
N PRO A 237 5.88 15.43 7.82
CA PRO A 237 7.19 16.01 7.48
C PRO A 237 7.07 17.08 6.40
N SER A 238 7.94 18.07 6.45
CA SER A 238 8.12 19.06 5.40
C SER A 238 9.56 19.15 4.91
N ASN A 239 9.77 19.83 3.77
CA ASN A 239 11.09 20.10 3.20
C ASN A 239 12.01 18.85 3.16
N TYR A 240 11.50 17.76 2.58
CA TYR A 240 12.20 16.47 2.52
C TYR A 240 12.67 15.99 3.89
N PHE A 241 11.76 15.92 4.88
CA PHE A 241 12.01 15.48 6.26
C PHE A 241 12.98 16.35 7.08
N HIS A 242 13.29 17.58 6.64
CA HIS A 242 14.23 18.45 7.35
C HIS A 242 13.57 19.41 8.33
N ASP A 243 12.28 19.65 8.19
CA ASP A 243 11.55 20.52 9.13
C ASP A 243 10.05 20.17 9.20
N HIS A 244 9.32 20.87 10.09
CA HIS A 244 7.86 20.85 10.22
C HIS A 244 7.27 22.25 10.00
N ASN A 245 8.02 23.14 9.34
CA ASN A 245 7.63 24.52 9.11
C ASN A 245 6.93 24.66 7.75
N PHE A 246 5.61 24.50 7.76
CA PHE A 246 4.78 24.61 6.57
C PHE A 246 3.42 25.24 6.92
N ASP A 247 2.78 25.90 5.97
CA ASP A 247 1.40 26.39 6.10
C ASP A 247 0.41 25.23 5.84
N TYR A 248 0.24 24.37 6.85
CA TYR A 248 -0.63 23.19 6.75
C TYR A 248 -2.10 23.56 6.54
N ASP A 249 -2.56 24.73 7.03
CA ASP A 249 -3.94 25.19 6.86
C ASP A 249 -4.31 25.35 5.38
N SER A 250 -3.33 25.70 4.54
CA SER A 250 -3.52 25.81 3.09
C SER A 250 -3.92 24.49 2.43
N LEU A 251 -3.56 23.34 3.03
CA LEU A 251 -3.82 21.99 2.53
C LEU A 251 -4.72 21.17 3.48
N SER A 252 -5.38 21.82 4.45
CA SER A 252 -6.30 21.15 5.37
C SER A 252 -7.52 20.56 4.65
N SER A 253 -8.15 19.55 5.26
CA SER A 253 -9.39 18.97 4.72
C SER A 253 -10.51 20.01 4.63
N MET A 254 -10.60 20.92 5.60
CA MET A 254 -11.56 22.02 5.61
C MET A 254 -11.35 22.96 4.42
N LYS A 255 -10.08 23.33 4.12
CA LYS A 255 -9.75 24.15 2.96
C LYS A 255 -10.13 23.46 1.66
N PHE A 256 -9.82 22.17 1.54
CA PHE A 256 -10.17 21.34 0.39
C PHE A 256 -11.68 21.37 0.09
N HIS A 257 -12.51 21.11 1.10
CA HIS A 257 -13.96 21.13 0.96
C HIS A 257 -14.55 22.53 0.71
N SER A 258 -13.85 23.60 1.13
CA SER A 258 -14.30 24.98 0.87
C SER A 258 -14.07 25.43 -0.58
N VAL A 259 -13.08 24.84 -1.26
CA VAL A 259 -12.68 25.24 -2.64
C VAL A 259 -13.28 24.32 -3.69
N TYR A 260 -13.37 23.02 -3.42
CA TYR A 260 -13.78 22.03 -4.42
C TYR A 260 -15.14 21.40 -4.08
N LYS A 261 -15.88 21.04 -5.13
CA LYS A 261 -17.04 20.17 -4.99
C LYS A 261 -16.55 18.73 -4.86
N VAL A 262 -16.66 18.19 -3.66
CA VAL A 262 -16.18 16.85 -3.30
C VAL A 262 -17.35 15.94 -2.95
N THR A 263 -17.30 14.70 -3.41
CA THR A 263 -18.26 13.65 -3.04
C THR A 263 -17.53 12.41 -2.55
N SER A 264 -18.09 11.71 -1.56
CA SER A 264 -17.56 10.43 -1.09
C SER A 264 -17.97 9.30 -2.02
N TYR A 265 -17.12 8.25 -2.11
CA TYR A 265 -17.48 6.97 -2.71
C TYR A 265 -16.94 5.80 -1.87
N HIS A 266 -17.54 4.62 -2.09
CA HIS A 266 -17.29 3.42 -1.31
C HIS A 266 -16.69 2.31 -2.18
N CYS A 267 -15.80 1.51 -1.59
CA CYS A 267 -15.43 0.21 -2.13
C CYS A 267 -16.60 -0.79 -1.95
N ALA A 268 -16.49 -1.98 -2.54
CA ALA A 268 -17.49 -3.03 -2.35
C ALA A 268 -17.69 -3.36 -0.86
N ASN A 269 -18.95 -3.40 -0.42
CA ASN A 269 -19.36 -3.67 0.98
C ASN A 269 -18.73 -2.74 2.04
N CYS A 270 -18.29 -1.55 1.66
CA CYS A 270 -17.66 -0.59 2.57
C CYS A 270 -18.70 0.30 3.24
N VAL A 271 -18.64 0.41 4.57
CA VAL A 271 -19.48 1.32 5.38
C VAL A 271 -18.79 2.66 5.68
N ILE A 272 -17.50 2.81 5.36
CA ILE A 272 -16.71 4.02 5.67
C ILE A 272 -16.85 5.07 4.56
N GLY A 273 -16.56 4.72 3.30
CA GLY A 273 -16.63 5.67 2.20
C GLY A 273 -15.54 6.74 2.24
N CYS A 274 -14.29 6.34 2.47
CA CYS A 274 -13.13 7.26 2.51
C CYS A 274 -12.72 7.80 1.13
N GLY A 275 -13.14 7.17 0.04
CA GLY A 275 -12.85 7.65 -1.32
C GLY A 275 -13.46 9.01 -1.61
N ARG A 276 -12.77 9.83 -2.38
CA ARG A 276 -13.21 11.17 -2.77
C ARG A 276 -13.23 11.30 -4.28
N THR A 277 -14.27 11.93 -4.79
CA THR A 277 -14.33 12.39 -6.18
C THR A 277 -14.42 13.89 -6.18
N VAL A 278 -13.53 14.53 -6.94
CA VAL A 278 -13.45 15.99 -7.08
C VAL A 278 -13.94 16.38 -8.47
N VAL A 279 -14.85 17.35 -8.53
CA VAL A 279 -15.29 17.93 -9.80
C VAL A 279 -14.36 19.09 -10.16
N LYS A 280 -13.59 18.95 -11.25
CA LYS A 280 -12.73 19.98 -11.81
C LYS A 280 -13.15 20.28 -13.26
N GLY A 281 -13.86 21.40 -13.43
CA GLY A 281 -14.47 21.72 -14.73
C GLY A 281 -15.55 20.72 -15.12
N SER A 282 -15.42 20.09 -16.30
CA SER A 282 -16.33 19.04 -16.80
C SER A 282 -15.91 17.62 -16.41
N ARG A 283 -14.79 17.44 -15.70
CA ARG A 283 -14.23 16.13 -15.33
C ARG A 283 -14.46 15.84 -13.84
N SER A 284 -14.71 14.58 -13.53
CA SER A 284 -14.59 14.03 -12.20
C SER A 284 -13.26 13.28 -12.12
N ILE A 285 -12.44 13.62 -11.14
CA ILE A 285 -11.16 12.98 -10.86
C ILE A 285 -11.19 12.30 -9.50
N ASP A 286 -10.40 11.27 -9.31
CA ASP A 286 -10.20 10.67 -7.99
C ASP A 286 -9.47 11.67 -7.09
N GLY A 287 -10.00 11.92 -5.89
CA GLY A 287 -9.41 12.88 -4.96
C GLY A 287 -8.14 12.30 -4.34
N PRO A 288 -7.17 13.16 -3.99
CA PRO A 288 -5.93 12.68 -3.40
C PRO A 288 -6.16 12.09 -2.01
N GLU A 289 -5.42 11.05 -1.69
CA GLU A 289 -5.30 10.54 -0.32
C GLU A 289 -4.30 11.41 0.48
N TYR A 290 -4.35 11.32 1.81
CA TYR A 290 -3.45 12.03 2.71
C TYR A 290 -1.98 11.93 2.29
N GLU A 291 -1.49 10.73 2.04
CA GLU A 291 -0.11 10.46 1.64
C GLU A 291 0.30 11.24 0.38
N THR A 292 -0.61 11.34 -0.59
CA THR A 292 -0.39 12.12 -1.81
C THR A 292 -0.30 13.62 -1.51
N VAL A 293 -1.21 14.13 -0.68
CA VAL A 293 -1.20 15.56 -0.33
C VAL A 293 0.03 15.91 0.49
N ALA A 294 0.41 15.07 1.45
CA ALA A 294 1.56 15.31 2.29
C ALA A 294 2.89 15.23 1.51
N SER A 295 3.02 14.27 0.57
CA SER A 295 4.26 14.11 -0.22
C SER A 295 4.46 15.19 -1.29
N PHE A 296 3.40 15.66 -1.93
CA PHE A 296 3.44 16.72 -2.94
C PHE A 296 3.16 18.12 -2.38
N GLY A 297 2.71 18.21 -1.15
CA GLY A 297 2.47 19.44 -0.41
C GLY A 297 3.64 19.77 0.52
N PRO A 298 3.53 19.50 1.82
CA PRO A 298 4.56 19.87 2.81
C PRO A 298 5.94 19.33 2.47
N LEU A 299 6.05 18.06 2.09
CA LEU A 299 7.36 17.45 1.81
C LEU A 299 8.09 18.16 0.64
N LEU A 300 7.37 18.57 -0.39
CA LEU A 300 7.89 19.32 -1.54
C LEU A 300 8.02 20.84 -1.26
N GLY A 301 7.26 21.35 -0.30
CA GLY A 301 7.11 22.78 -0.02
C GLY A 301 6.09 23.48 -0.94
N ASN A 302 5.07 22.76 -1.40
CA ASN A 302 4.02 23.26 -2.29
C ASN A 302 2.68 23.39 -1.54
N ASN A 303 2.08 24.57 -1.52
CA ASN A 303 0.79 24.85 -0.89
C ASN A 303 -0.38 24.99 -1.89
N ASN A 304 -0.19 24.59 -3.14
CA ASN A 304 -1.17 24.73 -4.20
C ASN A 304 -1.91 23.40 -4.47
N PHE A 305 -3.16 23.29 -4.01
CA PHE A 305 -4.01 22.12 -4.23
C PHE A 305 -4.28 21.84 -5.72
N ASP A 306 -4.38 22.84 -6.57
CA ASP A 306 -4.64 22.60 -8.00
C ASP A 306 -3.53 21.81 -8.67
N LEU A 307 -2.27 22.06 -8.28
CA LEU A 307 -1.12 21.29 -8.76
C LEU A 307 -1.15 19.85 -8.20
N ILE A 308 -1.44 19.68 -6.91
CA ILE A 308 -1.53 18.36 -6.28
C ILE A 308 -2.62 17.52 -6.97
N LEU A 309 -3.80 18.09 -7.22
CA LEU A 309 -4.89 17.42 -7.93
C LEU A 309 -4.51 17.03 -9.37
N GLU A 310 -3.80 17.92 -10.09
CA GLU A 310 -3.34 17.62 -11.44
C GLU A 310 -2.33 16.47 -11.45
N TRP A 311 -1.35 16.50 -10.56
CA TRP A 311 -0.32 15.47 -10.46
C TRP A 311 -0.88 14.14 -10.01
N ASN A 312 -1.79 14.14 -9.02
CA ASN A 312 -2.50 12.94 -8.59
C ASN A 312 -3.27 12.26 -9.74
N ASP A 313 -4.01 13.05 -10.54
CA ASP A 313 -4.76 12.54 -11.69
C ASP A 313 -3.83 11.90 -12.75
N ILE A 314 -2.70 12.56 -13.04
CA ILE A 314 -1.70 12.05 -14.00
C ILE A 314 -1.03 10.78 -13.46
N ILE A 315 -0.58 10.78 -12.21
CA ILE A 315 0.13 9.64 -11.59
C ILE A 315 -0.78 8.41 -11.55
N ASN A 316 -2.05 8.59 -11.18
CA ASN A 316 -3.03 7.50 -11.18
C ASN A 316 -3.31 6.97 -12.60
N ASP A 317 -3.46 7.85 -13.59
CA ASP A 317 -3.68 7.44 -14.99
C ASP A 317 -2.45 6.72 -15.58
N LYS A 318 -1.24 7.21 -15.25
CA LYS A 318 0.03 6.55 -15.62
C LYS A 318 0.31 5.26 -14.85
N GLY A 319 -0.35 5.04 -13.71
CA GLY A 319 -0.19 3.86 -12.85
C GLY A 319 1.12 3.86 -12.07
N MET A 320 1.37 4.90 -11.27
CA MET A 320 2.52 4.98 -10.36
C MET A 320 2.07 5.12 -8.90
N ASP A 321 2.92 4.71 -7.97
CA ASP A 321 2.77 4.98 -6.54
C ASP A 321 2.94 6.48 -6.26
N THR A 322 1.91 7.13 -5.72
CA THR A 322 1.95 8.56 -5.41
C THR A 322 2.92 8.89 -4.28
N ILE A 323 3.11 7.98 -3.30
CA ILE A 323 4.09 8.15 -2.22
C ILE A 323 5.50 8.16 -2.82
N SER A 324 5.88 7.09 -3.51
CA SER A 324 7.22 6.96 -4.10
C SER A 324 7.52 8.11 -5.07
N THR A 325 6.54 8.48 -5.92
CA THR A 325 6.71 9.60 -6.85
C THR A 325 6.89 10.93 -6.12
N GLY A 326 6.07 11.20 -5.09
CA GLY A 326 6.13 12.44 -4.32
C GLY A 326 7.43 12.57 -3.51
N VAL A 327 7.86 11.49 -2.83
CA VAL A 327 9.13 11.48 -2.07
C VAL A 327 10.33 11.63 -3.01
N LEU A 328 10.35 10.94 -4.16
CA LEU A 328 11.40 11.09 -5.17
C LEU A 328 11.52 12.54 -5.66
N ILE A 329 10.41 13.16 -6.04
CA ILE A 329 10.38 14.54 -6.54
C ILE A 329 10.79 15.53 -5.44
N SER A 330 10.33 15.32 -4.21
CA SER A 330 10.70 16.16 -3.07
C SER A 330 12.19 16.04 -2.72
N ALA A 331 12.76 14.84 -2.78
CA ALA A 331 14.19 14.59 -2.64
C ALA A 331 15.00 15.33 -3.71
N LEU A 332 14.61 15.22 -4.98
CA LEU A 332 15.29 15.91 -6.08
C LEU A 332 15.26 17.43 -5.91
N ASN A 333 14.11 17.99 -5.54
CA ASN A 333 13.98 19.43 -5.25
C ASN A 333 14.92 19.85 -4.12
N TYR A 334 14.99 19.09 -3.04
CA TYR A 334 15.90 19.34 -1.92
C TYR A 334 17.37 19.23 -2.34
N PHE A 335 17.75 18.18 -3.05
CA PHE A 335 19.15 18.00 -3.50
C PHE A 335 19.60 19.07 -4.49
N VAL A 336 18.70 19.54 -5.36
CA VAL A 336 18.97 20.69 -6.25
C VAL A 336 19.14 21.98 -5.45
N LYS A 337 18.22 22.31 -4.54
CA LYS A 337 18.26 23.51 -3.70
C LYS A 337 19.49 23.58 -2.81
N THR A 338 19.96 22.45 -2.31
CA THR A 338 21.15 22.37 -1.43
C THR A 338 22.46 22.19 -2.19
N GLY A 339 22.42 22.16 -3.53
CA GLY A 339 23.59 21.98 -4.39
C GLY A 339 24.20 20.58 -4.37
N ARG A 340 23.49 19.57 -3.81
CA ARG A 340 23.90 18.16 -3.85
C ARG A 340 23.84 17.59 -5.27
N ILE A 341 22.90 18.10 -6.06
CA ILE A 341 22.76 17.77 -7.49
C ILE A 341 22.79 19.08 -8.29
N SER A 342 23.74 19.19 -9.23
CA SER A 342 23.90 20.37 -10.10
C SER A 342 23.57 20.08 -11.57
N ASP A 343 23.02 18.92 -11.88
CA ASP A 343 22.65 18.49 -13.22
C ASP A 343 21.49 19.34 -13.77
N LYS A 344 21.73 20.04 -14.89
CA LYS A 344 20.74 20.89 -15.54
C LYS A 344 19.54 20.12 -16.07
N SER A 345 19.71 18.83 -16.41
CA SER A 345 18.61 17.96 -16.85
C SER A 345 17.60 17.68 -15.74
N ILE A 346 18.00 17.91 -14.48
CA ILE A 346 17.16 17.76 -13.29
C ILE A 346 16.69 19.13 -12.79
N SER A 347 17.63 20.06 -12.59
CA SER A 347 17.31 21.38 -12.02
C SER A 347 16.33 22.19 -12.88
N GLY A 348 16.25 21.90 -14.18
CA GLY A 348 15.32 22.56 -15.10
C GLY A 348 13.83 22.27 -14.83
N TYR A 349 13.51 21.23 -14.04
CA TYR A 349 12.12 20.95 -13.63
C TYR A 349 11.67 21.72 -12.39
N PHE A 350 12.60 22.31 -11.64
CA PHE A 350 12.33 22.92 -10.34
C PHE A 350 12.47 24.45 -10.42
N ASP A 351 11.35 25.12 -10.61
CA ASP A 351 11.20 26.55 -10.45
C ASP A 351 10.33 26.91 -9.23
N SER A 352 10.18 28.18 -8.94
CA SER A 352 9.35 28.66 -7.81
C SER A 352 7.86 28.39 -7.97
N THR A 353 7.40 28.00 -9.16
CA THR A 353 6.00 27.71 -9.49
C THR A 353 5.71 26.22 -9.63
N PHE A 354 6.74 25.38 -9.55
CA PHE A 354 6.67 23.93 -9.78
C PHE A 354 6.09 23.54 -11.16
N SER A 355 6.18 24.44 -12.16
CA SER A 355 5.58 24.23 -13.48
C SER A 355 6.18 23.04 -14.25
N GLY A 356 7.42 22.66 -13.96
CA GLY A 356 8.12 21.54 -14.57
C GLY A 356 7.74 20.17 -14.03
N ILE A 357 7.11 20.06 -12.84
CA ILE A 357 6.86 18.79 -12.16
C ILE A 357 5.96 17.87 -12.97
N LYS A 358 4.94 18.40 -13.63
CA LYS A 358 4.09 17.63 -14.54
C LYS A 358 4.92 16.90 -15.60
N ASN A 359 5.82 17.61 -16.27
CA ASN A 359 6.67 17.04 -17.31
C ASN A 359 7.61 15.97 -16.72
N LEU A 360 8.14 16.20 -15.51
CA LEU A 360 8.97 15.21 -14.83
C LEU A 360 8.21 13.92 -14.52
N ILE A 361 6.97 14.01 -14.04
CA ILE A 361 6.09 12.85 -13.81
C ILE A 361 5.86 12.08 -15.13
N GLU A 362 5.56 12.79 -16.21
CA GLU A 362 5.36 12.19 -17.53
C GLU A 362 6.65 11.54 -18.07
N ASP A 363 7.80 12.19 -17.90
CA ASP A 363 9.09 11.66 -18.34
C ASP A 363 9.49 10.40 -17.57
N ILE A 364 9.19 10.32 -16.26
CA ILE A 364 9.37 9.10 -15.46
C ILE A 364 8.47 7.97 -16.01
N ALA A 365 7.17 8.25 -16.17
CA ALA A 365 6.21 7.24 -16.64
C ALA A 365 6.53 6.72 -18.04
N GLU A 366 7.03 7.58 -18.91
CA GLU A 366 7.38 7.26 -20.30
C GLU A 366 8.86 6.84 -20.48
N SER A 367 9.65 6.80 -19.41
CA SER A 367 11.09 6.50 -19.43
C SER A 367 11.88 7.39 -20.41
N ARG A 368 11.57 8.70 -20.44
CA ARG A 368 12.21 9.67 -21.32
C ARG A 368 13.28 10.49 -20.57
N GLY A 369 14.37 10.80 -21.25
CA GLY A 369 15.44 11.64 -20.69
C GLY A 369 15.89 11.15 -19.31
N ILE A 370 15.92 12.08 -18.32
CA ILE A 370 16.26 11.74 -16.94
C ILE A 370 15.25 10.78 -16.30
N GLY A 371 14.01 10.72 -16.77
CA GLY A 371 13.00 9.79 -16.30
C GLY A 371 13.41 8.33 -16.47
N ASN A 372 14.29 8.01 -17.44
CA ASN A 372 14.82 6.66 -17.59
C ASN A 372 15.77 6.24 -16.45
N GLU A 373 16.41 7.18 -15.75
CA GLU A 373 17.19 6.90 -14.55
C GLU A 373 16.29 6.91 -13.30
N LEU A 374 15.38 7.88 -13.21
CA LEU A 374 14.48 8.07 -12.06
C LEU A 374 13.48 6.94 -11.87
N LYS A 375 13.09 6.23 -12.94
CA LYS A 375 12.20 5.07 -12.88
C LYS A 375 12.75 3.92 -12.01
N GLU A 376 14.06 3.91 -11.73
CA GLU A 376 14.73 2.92 -10.88
C GLU A 376 14.48 3.17 -9.37
N GLY A 377 13.78 4.25 -9.00
CA GLY A 377 13.46 4.62 -7.63
C GLY A 377 14.53 5.50 -6.97
N LEU A 378 14.14 6.12 -5.86
CA LEU A 378 14.95 7.15 -5.19
C LEU A 378 16.31 6.62 -4.73
N GLU A 379 16.36 5.46 -4.07
CA GLU A 379 17.62 4.98 -3.47
C GLU A 379 18.70 4.69 -4.52
N ARG A 380 18.33 3.95 -5.59
CA ARG A 380 19.28 3.65 -6.66
C ARG A 380 19.80 4.90 -7.35
N PHE A 381 18.88 5.83 -7.65
CA PHE A 381 19.24 7.08 -8.28
C PHE A 381 20.15 7.94 -7.38
N ALA A 382 19.77 8.17 -6.11
CA ALA A 382 20.52 9.02 -5.19
C ALA A 382 21.94 8.47 -4.89
N LEU A 383 22.06 7.16 -4.67
CA LEU A 383 23.35 6.49 -4.49
C LEU A 383 24.24 6.65 -5.73
N SER A 384 23.69 6.56 -6.94
CA SER A 384 24.45 6.78 -8.18
C SER A 384 24.99 8.20 -8.33
N ARG A 385 24.39 9.17 -7.64
CA ARG A 385 24.81 10.58 -7.56
C ARG A 385 25.69 10.87 -6.33
N GLY A 386 26.09 9.84 -5.57
CA GLY A 386 26.95 9.97 -4.40
C GLY A 386 26.25 10.54 -3.15
N ILE A 387 24.93 10.54 -3.11
CA ILE A 387 24.18 10.91 -1.90
C ILE A 387 24.33 9.77 -0.88
N PRO A 388 24.73 10.04 0.36
CA PRO A 388 24.85 9.02 1.40
C PRO A 388 23.50 8.37 1.72
N ARG A 389 23.48 7.05 2.02
CA ARG A 389 22.28 6.30 2.37
C ARG A 389 21.50 6.93 3.52
N ASP A 390 22.19 7.52 4.49
CA ASP A 390 21.60 8.22 5.65
C ASP A 390 20.81 9.48 5.31
N GLU A 391 21.02 10.04 4.14
CA GLU A 391 20.29 11.22 3.61
C GLU A 391 19.17 10.84 2.64
N ILE A 392 18.91 9.52 2.45
CA ILE A 392 17.91 9.02 1.51
C ILE A 392 16.72 8.46 2.32
N ALA A 393 15.53 9.02 2.12
CA ALA A 393 14.32 8.63 2.84
C ALA A 393 13.75 7.29 2.33
N THR A 394 14.49 6.19 2.52
CA THR A 394 14.09 4.85 2.11
C THR A 394 14.42 3.81 3.17
N VAL A 395 13.62 2.74 3.22
CA VAL A 395 13.95 1.48 3.91
C VAL A 395 13.77 0.35 2.93
N LYS A 396 14.81 -0.49 2.78
CA LYS A 396 14.82 -1.58 1.81
C LYS A 396 14.43 -1.08 0.40
N LYS A 397 14.97 0.07 -0.01
CA LYS A 397 14.78 0.74 -1.31
C LYS A 397 13.38 1.33 -1.53
N MET A 398 12.45 1.19 -0.60
CA MET A 398 11.10 1.76 -0.70
C MET A 398 11.01 3.05 0.12
N GLU A 399 10.45 4.08 -0.47
CA GLU A 399 10.36 5.44 0.07
C GLU A 399 9.52 5.48 1.35
N ILE A 400 9.94 6.27 2.35
CA ILE A 400 9.25 6.43 3.64
C ILE A 400 7.95 7.21 3.44
N PRO A 401 6.80 6.72 3.95
CA PRO A 401 5.53 7.43 3.89
C PRO A 401 5.47 8.62 4.86
N MET A 402 4.38 9.39 4.80
CA MET A 402 4.23 10.70 5.41
C MET A 402 3.83 10.69 6.90
N HIS A 403 4.14 9.59 7.60
CA HIS A 403 4.07 9.51 9.05
C HIS A 403 5.50 9.55 9.60
N ASP A 404 5.87 10.70 10.17
CA ASP A 404 7.24 10.94 10.63
C ASP A 404 7.58 10.10 11.88
N PRO A 405 8.61 9.24 11.82
CA PRO A 405 8.97 8.39 12.95
C PRO A 405 9.44 9.16 14.19
N ARG A 406 9.80 10.44 14.07
CA ARG A 406 10.12 11.30 15.20
C ARG A 406 8.89 11.68 16.03
N ALA A 407 7.71 11.69 15.39
CA ALA A 407 6.44 11.86 16.10
C ALA A 407 6.03 10.60 16.88
N PHE A 408 6.33 9.41 16.32
CA PHE A 408 5.95 8.11 16.86
C PHE A 408 7.10 7.12 16.71
N LYS A 409 7.97 6.99 17.72
CA LYS A 409 9.22 6.20 17.61
C LYS A 409 9.02 4.73 17.26
N LEU A 410 7.93 4.09 17.74
CA LEU A 410 7.63 2.71 17.36
C LEU A 410 7.28 2.57 15.89
N GLN A 411 6.75 3.62 15.25
CA GLN A 411 6.54 3.62 13.80
C GLN A 411 7.87 3.54 13.05
N GLY A 412 8.92 4.19 13.57
CA GLY A 412 10.29 4.09 13.03
C GLY A 412 10.85 2.67 13.10
N LEU A 413 10.70 2.00 14.25
CA LEU A 413 11.07 0.58 14.39
C LEU A 413 10.21 -0.31 13.47
N GLY A 414 8.92 0.01 13.32
CA GLY A 414 8.01 -0.65 12.38
C GLY A 414 8.47 -0.51 10.92
N TYR A 415 8.94 0.67 10.50
CA TYR A 415 9.52 0.86 9.17
C TYR A 415 10.77 0.01 8.97
N ALA A 416 11.72 0.07 9.90
CA ALA A 416 12.97 -0.67 9.81
C ALA A 416 12.75 -2.18 9.71
N THR A 417 11.80 -2.73 10.48
CA THR A 417 11.54 -4.18 10.58
C THR A 417 10.50 -4.70 9.59
N SER A 418 9.83 -3.82 8.84
CA SER A 418 8.85 -4.22 7.83
C SER A 418 9.45 -5.14 6.77
N THR A 419 8.71 -6.18 6.40
CA THR A 419 9.17 -7.21 5.44
C THR A 419 9.18 -6.76 3.99
N ARG A 420 8.45 -5.70 3.65
CA ARG A 420 8.33 -5.21 2.27
C ARG A 420 9.01 -3.86 1.99
N GLY A 421 9.63 -3.24 2.99
CA GLY A 421 10.19 -1.88 2.95
C GLY A 421 9.40 -0.89 3.80
N ALA A 422 9.71 0.40 3.74
CA ALA A 422 9.04 1.41 4.54
C ALA A 422 7.53 1.45 4.27
N ASP A 423 6.74 1.11 5.27
CA ASP A 423 5.29 1.04 5.12
C ASP A 423 4.55 1.24 6.44
N HIS A 424 3.75 2.30 6.50
CA HIS A 424 2.97 2.65 7.68
C HIS A 424 1.86 1.63 8.00
N LEU A 425 1.35 0.91 6.98
CA LEU A 425 0.26 -0.06 7.12
C LEU A 425 0.69 -1.44 7.66
N GLN A 426 1.99 -1.66 7.92
CA GLN A 426 2.45 -2.95 8.48
C GLN A 426 2.31 -3.03 10.00
N ALA A 427 2.14 -1.90 10.70
CA ALA A 427 1.94 -1.87 12.14
C ALA A 427 1.01 -0.74 12.62
N GLU A 428 0.90 0.37 11.91
CA GLU A 428 0.08 1.56 12.24
C GLU A 428 0.29 2.06 13.68
N MET A 429 1.57 2.12 14.12
CA MET A 429 1.90 2.46 15.51
C MET A 429 1.49 3.88 15.90
N TYR A 430 1.39 4.81 14.94
CA TYR A 430 0.84 6.15 15.16
C TYR A 430 -0.62 6.10 15.64
N GLU A 431 -1.46 5.20 15.10
CA GLU A 431 -2.83 5.03 15.57
C GLU A 431 -2.89 4.39 16.97
N VAL A 432 -2.02 3.40 17.21
CA VAL A 432 -1.93 2.74 18.53
C VAL A 432 -1.55 3.76 19.60
N ASP A 433 -0.55 4.60 19.36
CA ASP A 433 -0.11 5.62 20.32
C ASP A 433 -1.11 6.78 20.46
N MET A 434 -2.07 6.89 19.53
CA MET A 434 -3.24 7.76 19.63
C MET A 434 -4.46 7.12 20.34
N GLY A 435 -4.31 5.89 20.86
CA GLY A 435 -5.33 5.22 21.66
C GLY A 435 -6.13 4.12 20.96
N VAL A 436 -5.69 3.63 19.80
CA VAL A 436 -6.31 2.45 19.16
C VAL A 436 -5.75 1.19 19.80
N ASP A 437 -6.36 0.78 20.91
CA ASP A 437 -5.99 -0.40 21.68
C ASP A 437 -6.72 -1.68 21.21
N HIS A 438 -6.00 -2.79 21.28
CA HIS A 438 -6.52 -4.16 21.24
C HIS A 438 -5.84 -4.98 22.33
N ARG A 439 -6.22 -4.70 23.60
CA ARG A 439 -5.55 -5.24 24.80
C ARG A 439 -5.63 -6.75 24.89
N GLU A 440 -6.72 -7.34 24.36
CA GLU A 440 -6.96 -8.79 24.30
C GLU A 440 -5.93 -9.55 23.44
N ILE A 441 -5.22 -8.85 22.56
CA ILE A 441 -4.11 -9.39 21.77
C ILE A 441 -2.78 -8.67 22.04
N GLY A 442 -2.68 -7.96 23.17
CA GLY A 442 -1.45 -7.30 23.63
C GLY A 442 -1.03 -6.10 22.77
N ILE A 443 -1.98 -5.42 22.11
CA ILE A 443 -1.75 -4.13 21.45
C ILE A 443 -2.24 -3.03 22.40
N VAL A 444 -1.30 -2.29 23.00
CA VAL A 444 -1.59 -1.32 24.07
C VAL A 444 -0.96 0.02 23.72
N SER A 445 -1.75 1.08 23.78
CA SER A 445 -1.27 2.45 23.61
C SER A 445 -0.30 2.84 24.72
N GLY A 446 0.60 3.76 24.44
CA GLY A 446 1.58 4.24 25.42
C GLY A 446 2.21 5.55 25.00
N ASP A 447 3.23 5.97 25.73
CA ASP A 447 3.97 7.17 25.39
C ASP A 447 4.71 6.97 24.05
N ARG A 448 4.47 7.87 23.12
CA ARG A 448 4.96 7.80 21.74
C ARG A 448 6.49 7.90 21.61
N TRP A 449 7.16 8.39 22.66
CA TRP A 449 8.61 8.56 22.72
C TRP A 449 9.31 7.60 23.69
N GLN A 450 8.59 7.04 24.68
CA GLN A 450 9.13 6.07 25.64
C GLN A 450 8.92 4.65 25.13
N VAL A 451 9.82 4.17 24.28
CA VAL A 451 9.64 2.92 23.53
C VAL A 451 10.61 1.81 23.94
N ASN A 452 11.56 2.08 24.86
CA ASN A 452 12.64 1.16 25.25
C ASN A 452 12.21 0.12 26.30
N THR A 453 10.99 -0.41 26.23
CA THR A 453 10.50 -1.48 27.12
C THR A 453 10.04 -2.67 26.30
N ASP A 454 10.14 -3.86 26.89
CA ASP A 454 9.65 -5.09 26.26
C ASP A 454 8.17 -5.00 25.89
N GLU A 455 7.36 -4.40 26.77
CA GLU A 455 5.92 -4.21 26.53
C GLU A 455 5.66 -3.39 25.27
N ARG A 456 6.40 -2.29 25.08
CA ARG A 456 6.24 -1.42 23.89
C ARG A 456 6.69 -2.13 22.61
N ILE A 457 7.79 -2.86 22.67
CA ILE A 457 8.27 -3.64 21.51
C ILE A 457 7.32 -4.81 21.20
N MET A 458 6.77 -5.47 22.25
CA MET A 458 5.75 -6.50 22.05
C MET A 458 4.47 -5.96 21.45
N THR A 459 4.06 -4.73 21.80
CA THR A 459 2.93 -4.05 21.13
C THR A 459 3.17 -3.95 19.63
N LEU A 460 4.36 -3.55 19.17
CA LEU A 460 4.71 -3.52 17.74
C LEU A 460 4.66 -4.92 17.11
N ILE A 461 5.27 -5.93 17.78
CA ILE A 461 5.28 -7.32 17.28
C ILE A 461 3.85 -7.85 17.13
N ASN A 462 3.00 -7.64 18.12
CA ASN A 462 1.60 -8.06 18.08
C ASN A 462 0.81 -7.31 16.99
N SER A 463 1.06 -6.01 16.80
CA SER A 463 0.45 -5.23 15.72
C SER A 463 0.85 -5.78 14.35
N GLN A 464 2.13 -6.11 14.16
CA GLN A 464 2.61 -6.72 12.93
C GLN A 464 2.00 -8.11 12.69
N ASN A 465 1.88 -8.95 13.72
CA ASN A 465 1.25 -10.27 13.64
C ASN A 465 -0.23 -10.15 13.29
N TYR A 466 -0.96 -9.27 13.99
CA TYR A 466 -2.38 -9.07 13.72
C TYR A 466 -2.64 -8.49 12.32
N ARG A 467 -1.74 -7.64 11.84
CA ARG A 467 -1.81 -7.12 10.45
C ARG A 467 -1.74 -8.23 9.40
N GLN A 468 -0.99 -9.31 9.64
CA GLN A 468 -0.98 -10.46 8.71
C GLN A 468 -2.37 -11.11 8.62
N ILE A 469 -3.10 -11.18 9.73
CA ILE A 469 -4.47 -11.71 9.75
C ILE A 469 -5.43 -10.80 8.99
N TYR A 470 -5.35 -9.47 9.21
CA TYR A 470 -6.16 -8.49 8.46
C TYR A 470 -5.94 -8.59 6.94
N ASN A 471 -4.67 -8.67 6.53
CA ASN A 471 -4.31 -8.78 5.11
C ASN A 471 -4.70 -10.16 4.52
N SER A 472 -4.73 -11.21 5.34
CA SER A 472 -5.18 -12.55 4.92
C SER A 472 -6.71 -12.65 4.86
N ALA A 473 -7.42 -12.04 5.81
CA ALA A 473 -8.87 -11.94 5.79
C ALA A 473 -9.40 -10.93 4.75
N ILE A 474 -8.51 -10.04 4.24
CA ILE A 474 -8.82 -8.95 3.30
C ILE A 474 -9.78 -7.92 3.92
N ILE A 475 -9.53 -7.51 5.15
CA ILE A 475 -10.24 -6.41 5.81
C ILE A 475 -9.46 -5.10 5.60
N CYS A 476 -10.19 -4.01 5.33
CA CYS A 476 -9.60 -2.68 5.21
C CYS A 476 -9.03 -2.21 6.55
N SER A 477 -7.82 -1.65 6.57
CA SER A 477 -7.15 -1.15 7.77
C SER A 477 -7.96 -0.08 8.52
N TYR A 478 -8.71 0.75 7.82
CA TYR A 478 -9.59 1.74 8.43
C TYR A 478 -10.80 1.14 9.17
N ALA A 479 -11.15 -0.11 8.90
CA ALA A 479 -12.20 -0.80 9.63
C ALA A 479 -11.60 -1.42 10.91
N LYS A 480 -11.66 -0.70 12.01
CA LYS A 480 -11.15 -1.18 13.31
C LYS A 480 -12.14 -2.17 13.92
N VAL A 481 -12.19 -3.37 13.34
CA VAL A 481 -13.03 -4.48 13.82
C VAL A 481 -12.37 -5.12 15.04
N ASN A 482 -13.17 -5.42 16.07
CA ASN A 482 -12.65 -6.10 17.25
C ASN A 482 -12.10 -7.49 16.88
N PRO A 483 -10.97 -7.94 17.46
CA PRO A 483 -10.37 -9.23 17.18
C PRO A 483 -11.32 -10.42 17.32
N GLU A 484 -12.19 -10.43 18.33
CA GLU A 484 -13.22 -11.47 18.51
C GLU A 484 -14.20 -11.51 17.34
N ASP A 485 -14.63 -10.35 16.84
CA ASP A 485 -15.53 -10.26 15.69
C ASP A 485 -14.84 -10.72 14.38
N VAL A 486 -13.53 -10.54 14.25
CA VAL A 486 -12.73 -11.09 13.13
C VAL A 486 -12.69 -12.62 13.20
N VAL A 487 -12.40 -13.17 14.38
CA VAL A 487 -12.43 -14.64 14.62
C VAL A 487 -13.78 -15.21 14.29
N GLU A 488 -14.86 -14.62 14.84
CA GLU A 488 -16.23 -15.09 14.62
C GLU A 488 -16.62 -15.00 13.12
N ALA A 489 -16.24 -13.92 12.42
CA ALA A 489 -16.50 -13.77 11.00
C ALA A 489 -15.80 -14.85 10.16
N LEU A 490 -14.54 -15.15 10.47
CA LEU A 490 -13.79 -16.21 9.80
C LEU A 490 -14.45 -17.59 10.05
N ASN A 491 -14.80 -17.90 11.29
CA ASN A 491 -15.43 -19.18 11.64
C ASN A 491 -16.80 -19.36 10.97
N LEU A 492 -17.64 -18.32 10.99
CA LEU A 492 -18.97 -18.35 10.38
C LEU A 492 -18.94 -18.36 8.84
N SER A 493 -17.88 -17.85 8.23
CA SER A 493 -17.72 -17.89 6.77
C SER A 493 -17.14 -19.20 6.27
N THR A 494 -16.13 -19.75 6.97
CA THR A 494 -15.36 -20.91 6.51
C THR A 494 -15.82 -22.24 7.11
N GLY A 495 -16.41 -22.22 8.32
CA GLY A 495 -16.72 -23.42 9.09
C GLY A 495 -15.54 -23.93 9.94
N PHE A 496 -14.42 -23.21 9.95
CA PHE A 496 -13.34 -23.50 10.89
C PHE A 496 -13.72 -23.06 12.31
N ASP A 497 -12.87 -23.37 13.28
CA ASP A 497 -13.05 -23.11 14.70
C ASP A 497 -11.85 -22.36 15.30
N TYR A 498 -11.36 -21.34 14.58
CA TYR A 498 -10.25 -20.52 15.04
C TYR A 498 -10.51 -19.91 16.42
N THR A 499 -9.46 -19.84 17.23
CA THR A 499 -9.39 -19.00 18.42
C THR A 499 -8.55 -17.74 18.14
N ILE A 500 -8.61 -16.74 19.03
CA ILE A 500 -7.75 -15.54 18.96
C ILE A 500 -6.29 -15.93 18.98
N ASP A 501 -5.90 -16.80 19.92
CA ASP A 501 -4.51 -17.24 20.08
C ASP A 501 -4.01 -17.97 18.83
N GLU A 502 -4.85 -18.86 18.24
CA GLU A 502 -4.51 -19.54 16.97
C GLU A 502 -4.27 -18.53 15.85
N LEU A 503 -5.13 -17.52 15.68
CA LEU A 503 -4.94 -16.49 14.66
C LEU A 503 -3.69 -15.64 14.91
N MET A 504 -3.40 -15.25 16.15
CA MET A 504 -2.17 -14.53 16.47
C MET A 504 -0.92 -15.36 16.16
N ASN A 505 -0.94 -16.67 16.46
CA ASN A 505 0.14 -17.59 16.09
C ASN A 505 0.28 -17.74 14.57
N ILE A 506 -0.83 -17.80 13.83
CA ILE A 506 -0.80 -17.79 12.36
C ILE A 506 -0.20 -16.48 11.86
N GLY A 507 -0.57 -15.34 12.44
CA GLY A 507 0.01 -14.04 12.10
C GLY A 507 1.53 -14.00 12.31
N ALA A 508 2.01 -14.53 13.44
CA ALA A 508 3.43 -14.67 13.73
C ALA A 508 4.13 -15.55 12.69
N LEU A 509 3.57 -16.73 12.41
CA LEU A 509 4.09 -17.66 11.39
C LEU A 509 4.20 -17.00 10.01
N LEU A 510 3.15 -16.30 9.56
CA LEU A 510 3.14 -15.64 8.25
C LEU A 510 4.23 -14.57 8.14
N LEU A 511 4.45 -13.80 9.21
CA LEU A 511 5.52 -12.81 9.24
C LEU A 511 6.89 -13.47 9.20
N ASP A 512 7.09 -14.58 9.91
CA ASP A 512 8.35 -15.33 9.92
C ASP A 512 8.62 -16.01 8.57
N GLU A 513 7.61 -16.58 7.92
CA GLU A 513 7.74 -17.14 6.58
C GLU A 513 8.12 -16.06 5.56
N LYS A 514 7.55 -14.82 5.66
CA LYS A 514 7.96 -13.68 4.83
C LYS A 514 9.42 -13.30 5.07
N ARG A 515 9.85 -13.19 6.33
CA ARG A 515 11.26 -12.88 6.66
C ARG A 515 12.21 -13.97 6.15
N ALA A 516 11.87 -15.22 6.36
CA ALA A 516 12.66 -16.36 5.84
C ALA A 516 12.74 -16.36 4.31
N LEU A 517 11.64 -16.04 3.64
CA LEU A 517 11.61 -15.87 2.19
C LEU A 517 12.52 -14.70 1.75
N ASN A 518 12.43 -13.56 2.42
CA ASN A 518 13.25 -12.38 2.12
C ASN A 518 14.74 -12.63 2.30
N ILE A 519 15.15 -13.40 3.33
CA ILE A 519 16.54 -13.82 3.50
C ILE A 519 16.99 -14.67 2.31
N ARG A 520 16.16 -15.61 1.85
CA ARG A 520 16.44 -16.39 0.63
C ARG A 520 16.53 -15.53 -0.64
N LEU A 521 15.77 -14.43 -0.69
CA LEU A 521 15.79 -13.44 -1.77
C LEU A 521 16.98 -12.47 -1.67
N GLY A 522 17.79 -12.54 -0.61
CA GLY A 522 19.02 -11.77 -0.45
C GLY A 522 18.98 -10.67 0.62
N MET A 523 17.89 -10.56 1.40
CA MET A 523 17.83 -9.63 2.53
C MET A 523 18.90 -9.97 3.57
N LYS A 524 19.54 -8.93 4.11
CA LYS A 524 20.55 -9.01 5.16
C LYS A 524 20.02 -8.38 6.45
N ASP A 525 20.59 -8.74 7.59
CA ASP A 525 20.23 -8.10 8.87
C ASP A 525 20.47 -6.57 8.87
N THR A 526 21.45 -6.12 8.08
CA THR A 526 21.75 -4.69 7.91
C THR A 526 20.70 -3.92 7.07
N ASP A 527 19.72 -4.62 6.50
CA ASP A 527 18.62 -3.99 5.76
C ASP A 527 17.47 -3.57 6.69
N ASP A 528 17.42 -4.11 7.91
CA ASP A 528 16.60 -3.58 9.00
C ASP A 528 17.24 -2.27 9.53
N TYR A 529 17.00 -1.18 8.83
CA TYR A 529 17.69 0.10 8.99
C TYR A 529 16.73 1.25 8.78
N LEU A 530 16.90 2.30 9.58
CA LEU A 530 16.18 3.56 9.42
C LEU A 530 17.20 4.69 9.22
N PRO A 531 17.14 5.49 8.14
CA PRO A 531 18.14 6.52 7.86
C PRO A 531 18.13 7.63 8.92
N SER A 532 19.31 8.21 9.18
CA SER A 532 19.45 9.29 10.17
C SER A 532 18.66 10.54 9.81
N LEU A 533 18.36 10.75 8.53
CA LEU A 533 17.49 11.83 8.04
C LEU A 533 16.16 11.91 8.80
N VAL A 534 15.54 10.75 9.09
CA VAL A 534 14.22 10.68 9.76
C VAL A 534 14.33 10.28 11.24
N ARG A 535 15.55 10.23 11.80
CA ARG A 535 15.81 9.93 13.20
C ARG A 535 16.33 11.12 14.00
N LYS A 536 17.13 11.98 13.36
CA LYS A 536 17.69 13.17 14.00
C LYS A 536 16.60 14.18 14.30
N LYS A 537 16.69 14.79 15.47
CA LYS A 537 15.79 15.83 15.91
C LYS A 537 15.77 17.00 14.92
N ILE A 538 14.60 17.52 14.64
CA ILE A 538 14.39 18.78 13.92
C ILE A 538 14.57 19.93 14.91
N GLU A 539 15.11 21.07 14.45
CA GLU A 539 15.24 22.27 15.27
C GLU A 539 13.86 22.72 15.77
N GLY A 540 13.75 22.96 17.08
CA GLY A 540 12.50 23.33 17.75
C GLY A 540 11.67 22.17 18.30
N GLU A 541 11.95 20.92 17.89
CA GLU A 541 11.26 19.74 18.43
C GLU A 541 11.84 19.31 19.79
N PRO A 542 11.06 18.57 20.61
CA PRO A 542 11.53 18.00 21.86
C PRO A 542 12.74 17.06 21.68
N GLU A 543 13.61 16.98 22.70
CA GLU A 543 14.76 16.05 22.68
C GLU A 543 14.30 14.58 22.57
N GLU A 544 13.16 14.28 23.12
CA GLU A 544 12.55 12.96 23.11
C GLU A 544 12.16 12.48 21.70
N SER A 545 12.01 13.40 20.74
CA SER A 545 11.68 13.04 19.35
C SER A 545 12.84 12.38 18.61
N GLU A 546 14.09 12.62 19.02
CA GLU A 546 15.26 12.01 18.40
C GLU A 546 15.34 10.51 18.70
N ILE A 547 15.65 9.72 17.66
CA ILE A 547 16.02 8.32 17.77
C ILE A 547 17.53 8.21 17.57
N LYS A 548 18.28 8.17 18.68
CA LYS A 548 19.75 8.09 18.64
C LYS A 548 20.22 6.76 18.05
N ASP A 549 21.47 6.70 17.56
CA ASP A 549 22.01 5.50 16.94
C ASP A 549 22.00 4.32 17.94
N GLU A 550 22.46 4.54 19.18
CA GLU A 550 22.49 3.51 20.22
C GLU A 550 21.08 3.05 20.63
N GLU A 551 20.10 3.98 20.62
CA GLU A 551 18.69 3.65 20.86
C GLU A 551 18.14 2.74 19.75
N MET A 552 18.37 3.09 18.50
CA MET A 552 17.91 2.30 17.34
C MET A 552 18.54 0.90 17.32
N GLU A 553 19.84 0.79 17.57
CA GLU A 553 20.54 -0.48 17.68
C GLU A 553 19.97 -1.35 18.81
N SER A 554 19.72 -0.74 19.99
CA SER A 554 19.11 -1.43 21.13
C SER A 554 17.71 -1.93 20.82
N LEU A 555 16.87 -1.08 20.18
CA LEU A 555 15.51 -1.44 19.79
C LEU A 555 15.50 -2.60 18.78
N LEU A 556 16.34 -2.55 17.74
CA LEU A 556 16.44 -3.62 16.75
C LEU A 556 16.92 -4.94 17.38
N LYS A 557 17.92 -4.87 18.24
CA LYS A 557 18.41 -6.06 18.96
C LYS A 557 17.30 -6.67 19.81
N ARG A 558 16.63 -5.85 20.63
CA ARG A 558 15.57 -6.33 21.51
C ARG A 558 14.35 -6.83 20.77
N TYR A 559 13.96 -6.16 19.67
CA TYR A 559 12.92 -6.64 18.77
C TYR A 559 13.23 -8.05 18.24
N ASN A 560 14.45 -8.29 17.77
CA ASN A 560 14.84 -9.59 17.24
C ASN A 560 14.88 -10.68 18.33
N GLU A 561 15.28 -10.35 19.57
CA GLU A 561 15.24 -11.28 20.70
C GLU A 561 13.79 -11.67 21.05
N LEU A 562 12.91 -10.67 21.23
CA LEU A 562 11.50 -10.89 21.56
C LEU A 562 10.75 -11.61 20.44
N ARG A 563 11.04 -11.26 19.19
CA ARG A 563 10.46 -11.92 18.02
C ARG A 563 10.72 -13.43 18.03
N ARG A 564 11.95 -13.85 18.31
CA ARG A 564 12.33 -15.27 18.40
C ARG A 564 11.66 -16.01 19.56
N SER A 565 11.20 -15.32 20.59
CA SER A 565 10.52 -15.94 21.73
C SER A 565 9.03 -16.22 21.47
N VAL A 566 8.43 -15.60 20.44
CA VAL A 566 7.03 -15.77 20.05
C VAL A 566 6.85 -16.52 18.72
N SER A 567 7.95 -16.89 18.06
CA SER A 567 8.03 -17.78 16.88
C SER A 567 8.20 -19.26 17.32
#